data_95d3ecede1a6f9b3ea06ef3b98c10e4b
#
_entry.id   95d3ecede1a6f9b3ea06ef3b98c10e4b
#
_cell.length_a   1.000
_cell.length_b   1.000
_cell.length_c   1.000
_cell.angle_alpha   90.00
_cell.angle_beta   90.00
_cell.angle_gamma   90.00
#
_symmetry.space_group_name_H-M   'P 1'
#
loop_
_entity.id
_entity.type
_entity.pdbx_description
1 polymer ?
#
loop_
_entity_poly.entity_id
_entity_poly.type
_entity_poly.pdbx_seq_one_letter_code
_entity_poly.pdbx_strand_id
1 'polypeptide(L)'
;GVKKVTITRQAGDWYMSFFVEITPEITPKYRERIGVDLGINNLATCSDGTQFSNPKAYKAATQKLARLQRHLSRKVKGSKNWAKCLLKVQKLHQRVANIRRDTIHKITTFLAKNHSQVVIE
;
A
#
# COMPACT_ATOMS: atom_id res chain seq x y z
N GLY A 1 -21.11 -14.90 10.86
CA GLY A 1 -20.72 -15.79 9.77
C GLY A 1 -20.27 -15.02 8.53
N VAL A 2 -19.64 -15.69 7.55
CA VAL A 2 -19.22 -15.08 6.28
C VAL A 2 -20.46 -14.82 5.43
N LYS A 3 -20.68 -13.55 5.04
CA LYS A 3 -21.85 -13.16 4.22
C LYS A 3 -21.57 -13.15 2.72
N LYS A 4 -20.32 -12.89 2.33
CA LYS A 4 -19.91 -12.81 0.93
C LYS A 4 -18.45 -13.18 0.78
N VAL A 5 -18.12 -13.89 -0.29
CA VAL A 5 -16.74 -14.21 -0.69
C VAL A 5 -16.52 -13.65 -2.09
N THR A 6 -15.41 -12.94 -2.27
CA THR A 6 -15.00 -12.44 -3.59
C THR A 6 -13.62 -12.99 -3.92
N ILE A 7 -13.48 -13.60 -5.09
CA ILE A 7 -12.20 -14.11 -5.60
C ILE A 7 -11.75 -13.19 -6.72
N THR A 8 -10.50 -12.71 -6.61
CA THR A 8 -9.89 -11.85 -7.62
C THR A 8 -8.50 -12.37 -8.00
N ARG A 9 -8.08 -12.06 -9.23
CA ARG A 9 -6.72 -12.36 -9.69
C ARG A 9 -6.01 -11.07 -10.04
N GLN A 10 -4.82 -10.87 -9.48
CA GLN A 10 -4.02 -9.67 -9.72
C GLN A 10 -2.53 -10.03 -9.84
N ALA A 11 -1.88 -9.57 -10.90
CA ALA A 11 -0.46 -9.84 -11.18
C ALA A 11 -0.08 -11.34 -11.12
N GLY A 12 -1.02 -12.22 -11.50
CA GLY A 12 -0.83 -13.68 -11.48
C GLY A 12 -1.18 -14.37 -10.17
N ASP A 13 -1.37 -13.64 -9.09
CA ASP A 13 -1.73 -14.18 -7.76
C ASP A 13 -3.24 -14.11 -7.53
N TRP A 14 -3.78 -15.08 -6.80
CA TRP A 14 -5.19 -15.15 -6.43
C TRP A 14 -5.41 -14.57 -5.04
N TYR A 15 -6.48 -13.81 -4.90
CA TYR A 15 -6.90 -13.20 -3.64
C TYR A 15 -8.32 -13.60 -3.33
N MET A 16 -8.60 -13.87 -2.06
CA MET A 16 -9.93 -14.16 -1.55
C MET A 16 -10.27 -13.14 -0.48
N SER A 17 -11.39 -12.44 -0.66
CA SER A 17 -11.90 -11.45 0.30
C SER A 17 -13.18 -11.96 0.91
N PHE A 18 -13.27 -11.88 2.23
CA PHE A 18 -14.45 -12.29 2.99
C PHE A 18 -15.16 -11.05 3.55
N PHE A 19 -16.46 -11.00 3.38
CA PHE A 19 -17.30 -10.04 4.07
C PHE A 19 -17.81 -10.66 5.36
N VAL A 20 -17.32 -10.16 6.49
CA VAL A 20 -17.70 -10.65 7.81
C VAL A 20 -18.27 -9.51 8.65
N GLU A 21 -19.23 -9.84 9.49
CA GLU A 21 -19.75 -8.91 10.49
C GLU A 21 -18.86 -8.96 11.71
N ILE A 22 -18.35 -7.81 12.11
CA ILE A 22 -17.52 -7.66 13.31
C ILE A 22 -18.18 -6.67 14.25
N THR A 23 -18.15 -6.94 15.54
CA THR A 23 -18.48 -5.97 16.57
C THR A 23 -17.20 -5.24 16.94
N PRO A 24 -17.08 -3.92 16.67
CA PRO A 24 -15.88 -3.19 17.00
C PRO A 24 -15.70 -3.10 18.51
N GLU A 25 -14.53 -3.46 19.00
CA GLU A 25 -14.14 -3.19 20.38
C GLU A 25 -13.73 -1.71 20.52
N ILE A 26 -14.40 -0.99 21.41
CA ILE A 26 -14.06 0.38 21.76
C ILE A 26 -12.87 0.33 22.72
N THR A 27 -11.69 0.56 22.20
CA THR A 27 -10.48 0.69 23.03
C THR A 27 -10.34 2.11 23.58
N PRO A 28 -10.06 2.29 24.88
CA PRO A 28 -9.80 3.62 25.44
C PRO A 28 -8.60 4.26 24.75
N LYS A 29 -8.71 5.57 24.45
CA LYS A 29 -7.61 6.34 23.84
C LYS A 29 -6.81 7.03 24.94
N TYR A 30 -5.49 6.85 24.87
CA TYR A 30 -4.58 7.38 25.90
C TYR A 30 -4.17 8.83 25.63
N ARG A 31 -4.36 9.32 24.37
CA ARG A 31 -3.99 10.67 23.96
C ARG A 31 -5.19 11.35 23.29
N GLU A 32 -5.36 12.66 23.54
CA GLU A 32 -6.52 13.37 23.00
C GLU A 32 -6.36 13.70 21.52
N ARG A 33 -5.52 14.64 21.20
CA ARG A 33 -5.37 15.17 19.82
C ARG A 33 -3.97 15.00 19.32
N ILE A 34 -3.84 14.86 17.99
CA ILE A 34 -2.56 14.91 17.29
C ILE A 34 -2.74 15.64 15.96
N GLY A 35 -1.83 16.56 15.66
CA GLY A 35 -1.67 17.16 14.34
C GLY A 35 -0.74 16.30 13.49
N VAL A 36 -1.04 16.15 12.22
CA VAL A 36 -0.25 15.37 11.26
C VAL A 36 -0.05 16.21 10.01
N ASP A 37 1.20 16.59 9.74
CA ASP A 37 1.64 17.21 8.49
C ASP A 37 2.13 16.13 7.52
N LEU A 38 1.61 16.16 6.28
CA LEU A 38 1.97 15.20 5.24
C LEU A 38 3.07 15.77 4.34
N GLY A 39 4.11 14.97 4.10
CA GLY A 39 5.26 15.40 3.33
C GLY A 39 5.83 14.36 2.38
N ILE A 40 6.82 14.80 1.58
CA ILE A 40 7.51 13.95 0.60
C ILE A 40 8.73 13.27 1.22
N ASN A 41 9.46 13.94 2.08
CA ASN A 41 10.66 13.38 2.72
C ASN A 41 10.26 12.44 3.86
N ASN A 42 9.53 12.94 4.83
CA ASN A 42 8.77 12.13 5.75
C ASN A 42 7.34 12.04 5.23
N LEU A 43 6.76 10.86 5.29
CA LEU A 43 5.39 10.66 4.84
C LEU A 43 4.38 11.37 5.76
N ALA A 44 4.70 11.40 7.04
CA ALA A 44 3.95 12.13 8.04
C ALA A 44 4.88 12.61 9.17
N THR A 45 4.64 13.82 9.65
CA THR A 45 5.28 14.40 10.84
C THR A 45 4.17 14.79 11.82
N CYS A 46 4.24 14.26 13.03
CA CYS A 46 3.22 14.50 14.04
C CYS A 46 3.60 15.67 14.96
N SER A 47 2.61 16.32 15.56
CA SER A 47 2.80 17.43 16.50
C SER A 47 3.54 17.05 17.78
N ASP A 48 3.61 15.74 18.11
CA ASP A 48 4.38 15.21 19.23
C ASP A 48 5.86 14.92 18.88
N GLY A 49 6.29 15.25 17.65
CA GLY A 49 7.63 14.98 17.14
C GLY A 49 7.83 13.61 16.47
N THR A 50 6.81 12.74 16.50
CA THR A 50 6.88 11.43 15.82
C THR A 50 6.96 11.64 14.31
N GLN A 51 7.91 10.97 13.65
CA GLN A 51 8.09 11.05 12.19
C GLN A 51 7.99 9.67 11.56
N PHE A 52 7.29 9.60 10.42
CA PHE A 52 7.16 8.41 9.61
C PHE A 52 7.89 8.62 8.28
N SER A 53 8.98 7.90 8.09
CA SER A 53 9.79 8.01 6.87
C SER A 53 9.04 7.54 5.63
N ASN A 54 9.28 8.19 4.50
CA ASN A 54 8.76 7.76 3.22
C ASN A 54 9.63 6.62 2.65
N PRO A 55 9.09 5.42 2.41
CA PRO A 55 9.84 4.28 1.87
C PRO A 55 10.33 4.51 0.43
N LYS A 56 9.84 5.55 -0.27
CA LYS A 56 10.20 5.90 -1.66
C LYS A 56 10.19 4.70 -2.60
N ALA A 57 9.27 3.76 -2.39
CA ALA A 57 9.20 2.47 -3.06
C ALA A 57 9.18 2.56 -4.59
N TYR A 58 8.50 3.57 -5.14
CA TYR A 58 8.49 3.80 -6.59
C TYR A 58 9.87 4.23 -7.08
N LYS A 59 10.54 5.16 -6.39
CA LYS A 59 11.89 5.63 -6.76
C LYS A 59 12.89 4.48 -6.77
N ALA A 60 12.84 3.61 -5.77
CA ALA A 60 13.68 2.41 -5.70
C ALA A 60 13.40 1.42 -6.85
N ALA A 61 12.17 1.34 -7.34
CA ALA A 61 11.77 0.45 -8.42
C ALA A 61 11.96 1.04 -9.84
N THR A 62 12.18 2.36 -9.98
CA THR A 62 12.13 3.09 -11.27
C THR A 62 13.06 2.49 -12.33
N GLN A 63 14.32 2.24 -12.00
CA GLN A 63 15.29 1.70 -12.95
C GLN A 63 14.89 0.30 -13.44
N LYS A 64 14.42 -0.54 -12.53
CA LYS A 64 13.97 -1.90 -12.86
C LYS A 64 12.70 -1.87 -13.70
N LEU A 65 11.76 -0.97 -13.39
CA LEU A 65 10.56 -0.75 -14.19
C LEU A 65 10.90 -0.32 -15.60
N ALA A 66 11.76 0.70 -15.77
CA ALA A 66 12.18 1.20 -17.08
C ALA A 66 12.84 0.11 -17.92
N ARG A 67 13.67 -0.74 -17.31
CA ARG A 67 14.29 -1.90 -17.99
C ARG A 67 13.22 -2.91 -18.45
N LEU A 68 12.31 -3.29 -17.56
CA LEU A 68 11.26 -4.25 -17.88
C LEU A 68 10.30 -3.71 -18.95
N GLN A 69 9.95 -2.44 -18.91
CA GLN A 69 9.10 -1.80 -19.90
C GLN A 69 9.76 -1.75 -21.29
N ARG A 70 11.06 -1.42 -21.37
CA ARG A 70 11.83 -1.50 -22.62
C ARG A 70 11.92 -2.93 -23.15
N HIS A 71 12.06 -3.94 -22.29
CA HIS A 71 12.00 -5.32 -22.70
C HIS A 71 10.62 -5.72 -23.21
N LEU A 72 9.57 -5.25 -22.57
CA LEU A 72 8.19 -5.52 -22.97
C LEU A 72 7.86 -4.92 -24.34
N SER A 73 8.27 -3.66 -24.60
CA SER A 73 8.02 -2.97 -25.86
C SER A 73 8.69 -3.63 -27.08
N ARG A 74 9.78 -4.37 -26.87
CA ARG A 74 10.49 -5.11 -27.92
C ARG A 74 9.92 -6.49 -28.20
N LYS A 75 8.92 -6.95 -27.43
CA LYS A 75 8.30 -8.26 -27.61
C LYS A 75 7.08 -8.16 -28.52
N VAL A 76 6.84 -9.22 -29.29
CA VAL A 76 5.64 -9.34 -30.11
C VAL A 76 4.42 -9.42 -29.18
N LYS A 77 3.54 -8.44 -29.26
CA LYS A 77 2.33 -8.34 -28.45
C LYS A 77 1.48 -9.61 -28.61
N GLY A 78 1.04 -10.17 -27.49
CA GLY A 78 0.24 -11.41 -27.46
C GLY A 78 1.08 -12.70 -27.47
N SER A 79 2.40 -12.64 -27.68
CA SER A 79 3.25 -13.82 -27.61
C SER A 79 3.41 -14.30 -26.14
N LYS A 80 3.76 -15.59 -25.96
CA LYS A 80 4.07 -16.16 -24.64
C LYS A 80 5.19 -15.39 -23.93
N ASN A 81 6.20 -14.94 -24.67
CA ASN A 81 7.31 -14.15 -24.11
C ASN A 81 6.88 -12.74 -23.69
N TRP A 82 5.97 -12.12 -24.45
CA TRP A 82 5.36 -10.86 -24.06
C TRP A 82 4.54 -10.99 -22.77
N ALA A 83 3.69 -12.03 -22.69
CA ALA A 83 2.88 -12.29 -21.50
C ALA A 83 3.74 -12.52 -20.23
N LYS A 84 4.84 -13.29 -20.35
CA LYS A 84 5.80 -13.47 -19.24
C LYS A 84 6.45 -12.14 -18.82
N CYS A 85 6.81 -11.30 -19.78
CA CYS A 85 7.41 -10.00 -19.49
C CYS A 85 6.39 -9.04 -18.84
N LEU A 86 5.16 -9.01 -19.35
CA LEU A 86 4.06 -8.22 -18.79
C LEU A 86 3.80 -8.60 -17.33
N LEU A 87 3.76 -9.90 -17.02
CA LEU A 87 3.57 -10.37 -15.67
C LEU A 87 4.68 -9.87 -14.72
N LYS A 88 5.93 -9.80 -15.17
CA LYS A 88 7.04 -9.23 -14.37
C LYS A 88 6.84 -7.74 -14.08
N VAL A 89 6.36 -6.97 -15.05
CA VAL A 89 6.02 -5.55 -14.88
C VAL A 89 4.88 -5.40 -13.87
N GLN A 90 3.81 -6.18 -14.03
CA GLN A 90 2.65 -6.16 -13.11
C GLN A 90 3.06 -6.51 -11.67
N LYS A 91 3.86 -7.55 -11.47
CA LYS A 91 4.35 -7.94 -10.14
C LYS A 91 5.19 -6.84 -9.48
N LEU A 92 6.01 -6.14 -10.26
CA LEU A 92 6.80 -5.04 -9.71
C LEU A 92 5.92 -3.85 -9.30
N HIS A 93 4.92 -3.48 -10.10
CA HIS A 93 3.93 -2.47 -9.72
C HIS A 93 3.13 -2.89 -8.48
N GLN A 94 2.71 -4.15 -8.41
CA GLN A 94 2.02 -4.70 -7.24
C GLN A 94 2.87 -4.59 -5.97
N ARG A 95 4.17 -4.92 -6.07
CA ARG A 95 5.10 -4.78 -4.94
C ARG A 95 5.20 -3.34 -4.46
N VAL A 96 5.33 -2.38 -5.37
CA VAL A 96 5.37 -0.95 -5.01
C VAL A 96 4.07 -0.52 -4.32
N ALA A 97 2.92 -0.93 -4.87
CA ALA A 97 1.61 -0.65 -4.29
C ALA A 97 1.45 -1.25 -2.88
N ASN A 98 1.92 -2.49 -2.69
CA ASN A 98 1.86 -3.17 -1.40
C ASN A 98 2.73 -2.48 -0.34
N ILE A 99 3.95 -2.06 -0.68
CA ILE A 99 4.82 -1.32 0.24
C ILE A 99 4.15 0.00 0.68
N ARG A 100 3.56 0.74 -0.25
CA ARG A 100 2.85 1.98 0.06
C ARG A 100 1.66 1.72 0.97
N ARG A 101 0.86 0.71 0.64
CA ARG A 101 -0.32 0.33 1.43
C ARG A 101 0.07 -0.08 2.85
N ASP A 102 1.08 -0.93 3.00
CA ASP A 102 1.58 -1.38 4.31
C ASP A 102 2.05 -0.19 5.16
N THR A 103 2.81 0.73 4.56
CA THR A 103 3.27 1.94 5.26
C THR A 103 2.10 2.80 5.74
N ILE A 104 1.11 3.07 4.86
CA ILE A 104 -0.07 3.85 5.22
C ILE A 104 -0.87 3.15 6.32
N HIS A 105 -1.08 1.84 6.22
CA HIS A 105 -1.79 1.08 7.25
C HIS A 105 -1.09 1.12 8.61
N LYS A 106 0.23 1.05 8.65
CA LYS A 106 1.00 1.18 9.89
C LYS A 106 0.80 2.55 10.54
N ILE A 107 0.90 3.62 9.74
CA ILE A 107 0.70 5.00 10.21
C ILE A 107 -0.73 5.20 10.72
N THR A 108 -1.73 4.86 9.91
CA THR A 108 -3.13 5.06 10.28
C THR A 108 -3.54 4.22 11.48
N THR A 109 -3.02 2.99 11.59
CA THR A 109 -3.26 2.13 12.75
C THR A 109 -2.64 2.73 14.01
N PHE A 110 -1.40 3.24 13.93
CA PHE A 110 -0.75 3.91 15.06
C PHE A 110 -1.56 5.13 15.53
N LEU A 111 -1.93 6.00 14.61
CA LEU A 111 -2.72 7.20 14.92
C LEU A 111 -4.07 6.84 15.52
N ALA A 112 -4.82 5.93 14.88
CA ALA A 112 -6.15 5.53 15.30
C ALA A 112 -6.18 4.79 16.64
N LYS A 113 -5.14 4.01 16.96
CA LYS A 113 -5.07 3.32 18.26
C LYS A 113 -4.73 4.24 19.41
N ASN A 114 -3.88 5.24 19.19
CA ASN A 114 -3.33 6.05 20.27
C ASN A 114 -4.09 7.36 20.53
N HIS A 115 -4.80 7.90 19.53
CA HIS A 115 -5.39 9.25 19.62
C HIS A 115 -6.90 9.22 19.41
N SER A 116 -7.61 10.07 20.16
CA SER A 116 -9.06 10.25 20.03
C SER A 116 -9.42 11.12 18.82
N GLN A 117 -8.55 12.08 18.47
CA GLN A 117 -8.74 12.99 17.35
C GLN A 117 -7.43 13.17 16.56
N VAL A 118 -7.51 13.05 15.23
CA VAL A 118 -6.41 13.27 14.31
C VAL A 118 -6.76 14.42 13.38
N VAL A 119 -5.91 15.46 13.37
CA VAL A 119 -6.05 16.63 12.48
C VAL A 119 -4.95 16.54 11.44
N ILE A 120 -5.31 16.59 10.17
CA ILE A 120 -4.38 16.46 9.04
C ILE A 120 -4.30 17.79 8.32
N GLU A 121 -3.08 18.23 8.03
CA GLU A 121 -2.76 19.40 7.24
C GLU A 121 -2.02 19.02 5.95
#